data_5930a0bb4a5b7b1edc421f22dda19bea
#
_entry.id   5930a0bb4a5b7b1edc421f22dda19bea
#
_cell.length_a   1.000
_cell.length_b   1.000
_cell.length_c   1.000
_cell.angle_alpha   90.00
_cell.angle_beta   90.00
_cell.angle_gamma   90.00
#
_symmetry.space_group_name_H-M   'P 1'
#
loop_
_entity.id
_entity.type
_entity.pdbx_description
1 polymer ?
#
loop_
_entity_poly.entity_id
_entity_poly.type
_entity_poly.pdbx_seq_one_letter_code
_entity_poly.pdbx_strand_id
1 'polypeptide(L)'
;MSENKSRVEKTFEVLRNEILLGQYRQGERLPSERDLSARFEVTRSVVRESIKKLEQLGIASVTPGGVRVLPIEDATLEILGPLLDLGEIQKIDLIVQFLDVFGGVLAMSSRLAVESASERELKDLASKLEAIIGSIGELEEHRNAWKTFTDSLLPIHKNLVLRLVGNGIRTQIMSDALQLDQDRDMEQDIEMLQTHLRKAARALHGRDALGTSNALLEYVEVVK
;
A
#
# COMPACT_ATOMS: atom_id res chain seq x y z
N MET A 1 -23.59 11.88 16.77
CA MET A 1 -22.44 10.95 16.70
C MET A 1 -21.59 11.12 15.44
N SER A 2 -22.16 11.40 14.27
CA SER A 2 -21.45 11.60 12.98
C SER A 2 -20.48 12.80 12.98
N GLU A 3 -20.87 13.96 13.51
CA GLU A 3 -20.06 15.18 13.48
C GLU A 3 -18.80 15.12 14.35
N ASN A 4 -18.87 14.44 15.50
CA ASN A 4 -17.71 14.25 16.38
C ASN A 4 -16.68 13.30 15.78
N LYS A 5 -17.13 12.27 15.03
CA LYS A 5 -16.26 11.35 14.29
C LYS A 5 -15.51 12.06 13.17
N SER A 6 -16.17 13.01 12.49
CA SER A 6 -15.54 13.87 11.47
C SER A 6 -14.49 14.81 12.09
N ARG A 7 -14.71 15.35 13.29
CA ARG A 7 -13.74 16.23 13.97
C ARG A 7 -12.50 15.48 14.45
N VAL A 8 -12.66 14.25 14.96
CA VAL A 8 -11.54 13.37 15.32
C VAL A 8 -10.66 13.12 14.10
N GLU A 9 -11.28 12.78 12.96
CA GLU A 9 -10.53 12.48 11.73
C GLU A 9 -9.74 13.69 11.25
N LYS A 10 -10.36 14.85 11.14
CA LYS A 10 -9.69 16.09 10.73
C LYS A 10 -8.52 16.47 11.66
N THR A 11 -8.72 16.37 12.98
CA THR A 11 -7.66 16.68 13.95
C THR A 11 -6.51 15.68 13.83
N PHE A 12 -6.82 14.40 13.67
CA PHE A 12 -5.84 13.34 13.45
C PHE A 12 -5.03 13.57 12.17
N GLU A 13 -5.70 13.82 11.04
CA GLU A 13 -5.04 14.05 9.74
C GLU A 13 -4.08 15.24 9.78
N VAL A 14 -4.48 16.36 10.40
CA VAL A 14 -3.62 17.53 10.52
C VAL A 14 -2.40 17.20 11.39
N LEU A 15 -2.57 16.60 12.57
CA LEU A 15 -1.45 16.23 13.44
C LEU A 15 -0.52 15.20 12.80
N ARG A 16 -1.08 14.20 12.12
CA ARG A 16 -0.30 13.21 11.35
C ARG A 16 0.55 13.92 10.32
N ASN A 17 -0.04 14.77 9.50
CA ASN A 17 0.68 15.46 8.44
C ASN A 17 1.76 16.39 9.00
N GLU A 18 1.52 17.10 10.10
CA GLU A 18 2.52 17.92 10.77
C GLU A 18 3.72 17.09 11.28
N ILE A 19 3.47 15.88 11.82
CA ILE A 19 4.53 14.96 12.23
C ILE A 19 5.31 14.48 10.99
N LEU A 20 4.62 14.03 9.94
CA LEU A 20 5.26 13.51 8.72
C LEU A 20 6.06 14.59 7.97
N LEU A 21 5.63 15.86 8.03
CA LEU A 21 6.34 17.03 7.49
C LEU A 21 7.50 17.51 8.40
N GLY A 22 7.77 16.83 9.52
CA GLY A 22 8.85 17.19 10.42
C GLY A 22 8.63 18.47 11.24
N GLN A 23 7.39 19.00 11.29
CA GLN A 23 7.06 20.15 12.15
C GLN A 23 7.23 19.82 13.62
N TYR A 24 7.13 18.56 13.99
CA TYR A 24 7.54 18.00 15.28
C TYR A 24 8.63 16.97 15.05
N ARG A 25 9.81 17.20 15.64
CA ARG A 25 10.96 16.32 15.47
C ARG A 25 10.80 15.02 16.26
N GLN A 26 11.47 13.97 15.83
CA GLN A 26 11.59 12.72 16.57
C GLN A 26 12.00 12.99 18.04
N GLY A 27 11.28 12.38 18.99
CA GLY A 27 11.47 12.54 20.42
C GLY A 27 10.88 13.83 20.99
N GLU A 28 10.45 14.76 20.15
CA GLU A 28 9.80 16.01 20.59
C GLU A 28 8.43 15.72 21.20
N ARG A 29 8.01 16.59 22.11
CA ARG A 29 6.68 16.53 22.70
C ARG A 29 5.69 17.28 21.83
N LEU A 30 4.54 16.66 21.57
CA LEU A 30 3.38 17.40 21.09
C LEU A 30 2.86 18.39 22.15
N PRO A 31 2.20 19.47 21.74
CA PRO A 31 1.51 20.37 22.66
C PRO A 31 0.53 19.59 23.58
N SER A 32 0.23 20.15 24.75
CA SER A 32 -0.68 19.48 25.68
C SER A 32 -2.09 19.30 25.08
N GLU A 33 -2.85 18.32 25.58
CA GLU A 33 -4.26 18.12 25.17
C GLU A 33 -5.07 19.41 25.29
N ARG A 34 -4.76 20.27 26.28
CA ARG A 34 -5.41 21.55 26.46
C ARG A 34 -5.09 22.51 25.33
N ASP A 35 -3.82 22.59 24.95
CA ASP A 35 -3.36 23.52 23.93
C ASP A 35 -3.82 23.08 22.54
N LEU A 36 -3.80 21.76 22.26
CA LEU A 36 -4.37 21.19 21.03
C LEU A 36 -5.89 21.37 20.97
N SER A 37 -6.59 21.22 22.10
CA SER A 37 -8.04 21.46 22.18
C SER A 37 -8.39 22.92 21.87
N ALA A 38 -7.60 23.87 22.37
CA ALA A 38 -7.76 25.29 22.06
C ALA A 38 -7.41 25.59 20.59
N ARG A 39 -6.31 25.05 20.09
CA ARG A 39 -5.83 25.27 18.71
C ARG A 39 -6.84 24.77 17.66
N PHE A 40 -7.40 23.58 17.85
CA PHE A 40 -8.33 22.95 16.90
C PHE A 40 -9.81 23.28 17.17
N GLU A 41 -10.09 24.05 18.24
CA GLU A 41 -11.46 24.38 18.66
C GLU A 41 -12.34 23.14 18.88
N VAL A 42 -11.75 22.09 19.48
CA VAL A 42 -12.39 20.80 19.74
C VAL A 42 -12.31 20.44 21.23
N THR A 43 -13.07 19.45 21.65
CA THR A 43 -13.02 18.95 23.03
C THR A 43 -11.74 18.13 23.27
N ARG A 44 -11.28 18.02 24.51
CA ARG A 44 -10.13 17.17 24.88
C ARG A 44 -10.35 15.70 24.53
N SER A 45 -11.59 15.22 24.53
CA SER A 45 -11.88 13.84 24.12
C SER A 45 -11.59 13.62 22.63
N VAL A 46 -11.88 14.61 21.77
CA VAL A 46 -11.51 14.56 20.35
C VAL A 46 -10.00 14.49 20.18
N VAL A 47 -9.25 15.33 20.91
CA VAL A 47 -7.78 15.33 20.89
C VAL A 47 -7.24 13.96 21.32
N ARG A 48 -7.75 13.38 22.42
CA ARG A 48 -7.32 12.06 22.92
C ARG A 48 -7.55 10.96 21.90
N GLU A 49 -8.72 10.94 21.28
CA GLU A 49 -9.01 9.94 20.23
C GLU A 49 -8.12 10.13 19.00
N SER A 50 -7.79 11.37 18.62
CA SER A 50 -6.83 11.65 17.55
C SER A 50 -5.41 11.18 17.91
N ILE A 51 -4.96 11.41 19.16
CA ILE A 51 -3.66 10.94 19.65
C ILE A 51 -3.59 9.41 19.66
N LYS A 52 -4.65 8.71 20.08
CA LYS A 52 -4.70 7.24 20.02
C LYS A 52 -4.52 6.71 18.58
N LYS A 53 -5.08 7.40 17.59
CA LYS A 53 -4.85 7.04 16.19
C LYS A 53 -3.39 7.23 15.77
N LEU A 54 -2.72 8.30 16.24
CA LEU A 54 -1.28 8.49 16.01
C LEU A 54 -0.45 7.38 16.66
N GLU A 55 -0.83 6.92 17.87
CA GLU A 55 -0.21 5.76 18.52
C GLU A 55 -0.44 4.47 17.74
N GLN A 56 -1.64 4.25 17.22
CA GLN A 56 -1.95 3.07 16.39
C GLN A 56 -1.11 3.02 15.11
N LEU A 57 -0.81 4.19 14.52
CA LEU A 57 0.11 4.29 13.38
C LEU A 57 1.59 4.11 13.77
N GLY A 58 1.94 4.12 15.05
CA GLY A 58 3.30 4.04 15.53
C GLY A 58 4.12 5.33 15.35
N ILE A 59 3.48 6.48 15.09
CA ILE A 59 4.18 7.78 14.93
C ILE A 59 4.16 8.65 16.18
N ALA A 60 3.47 8.23 17.22
CA ALA A 60 3.45 8.89 18.53
C ALA A 60 3.32 7.88 19.66
N SER A 61 3.70 8.27 20.87
CA SER A 61 3.59 7.46 22.07
C SER A 61 3.15 8.32 23.25
N VAL A 62 2.17 7.86 24.03
CA VAL A 62 1.72 8.51 25.26
C VAL A 62 2.58 8.06 26.44
N THR A 63 3.23 9.00 27.09
CA THR A 63 4.07 8.75 28.26
C THR A 63 3.57 9.58 29.46
N PRO A 64 3.99 9.28 30.71
CA PRO A 64 3.64 10.12 31.87
C PRO A 64 4.02 11.59 31.72
N GLY A 65 4.97 11.88 30.82
CA GLY A 65 5.42 13.22 30.49
C GLY A 65 4.71 13.90 29.32
N GLY A 66 3.68 13.29 28.73
CA GLY A 66 2.96 13.78 27.55
C GLY A 66 3.19 12.90 26.31
N VAL A 67 2.70 13.36 25.15
CA VAL A 67 2.80 12.63 23.89
C VAL A 67 4.14 12.97 23.22
N ARG A 68 4.87 11.95 22.78
CA ARG A 68 6.14 12.11 22.05
C ARG A 68 6.05 11.54 20.65
N VAL A 69 6.69 12.21 19.71
CA VAL A 69 6.86 11.75 18.32
C VAL A 69 7.85 10.59 18.27
N LEU A 70 7.48 9.52 17.58
CA LEU A 70 8.32 8.35 17.33
C LEU A 70 9.03 8.43 15.97
N PRO A 71 10.10 7.63 15.77
CA PRO A 71 10.72 7.50 14.44
C PRO A 71 9.71 7.00 13.40
N ILE A 72 9.80 7.51 12.17
CA ILE A 72 8.96 7.06 11.05
C ILE A 72 9.23 5.59 10.71
N GLU A 73 10.45 5.13 10.93
CA GLU A 73 10.90 3.76 10.68
C GLU A 73 10.19 2.73 11.57
N ASP A 74 9.64 3.16 12.70
CA ASP A 74 8.88 2.32 13.63
C ASP A 74 7.37 2.31 13.33
N ALA A 75 6.92 3.10 12.36
CA ALA A 75 5.52 3.25 12.02
C ALA A 75 4.93 2.04 11.25
N THR A 76 3.61 1.96 11.23
CA THR A 76 2.91 0.96 10.43
C THR A 76 2.91 1.34 8.93
N LEU A 77 2.70 0.36 8.06
CA LEU A 77 2.59 0.57 6.61
C LEU A 77 1.49 1.58 6.22
N GLU A 78 0.53 1.82 7.10
CA GLU A 78 -0.58 2.75 6.86
C GLU A 78 -0.16 4.21 6.66
N ILE A 79 1.07 4.58 7.04
CA ILE A 79 1.61 5.93 6.79
C ILE A 79 2.07 6.13 5.34
N LEU A 80 2.25 5.06 4.56
CA LEU A 80 2.84 5.14 3.22
C LEU A 80 2.03 6.04 2.29
N GLY A 81 0.71 5.87 2.22
CA GLY A 81 -0.16 6.74 1.42
C GLY A 81 -0.01 8.22 1.80
N PRO A 82 -0.22 8.59 3.07
CA PRO A 82 0.04 9.96 3.54
C PRO A 82 1.43 10.51 3.22
N LEU A 83 2.50 9.71 3.34
CA LEU A 83 3.87 10.14 2.99
C LEU A 83 3.99 10.46 1.50
N LEU A 84 3.41 9.63 0.64
CA LEU A 84 3.41 9.85 -0.81
C LEU A 84 2.57 11.09 -1.19
N ASP A 85 1.44 11.32 -0.53
CA ASP A 85 0.57 12.49 -0.78
C ASP A 85 1.23 13.81 -0.39
N LEU A 86 2.04 13.81 0.69
CA LEU A 86 2.73 15.01 1.16
C LEU A 86 3.92 15.44 0.28
N GLY A 87 4.50 14.52 -0.49
CA GLY A 87 5.51 14.83 -1.50
C GLY A 87 6.88 15.30 -0.98
N GLU A 88 7.11 15.31 0.34
CA GLU A 88 8.35 15.80 0.97
C GLU A 88 9.52 14.80 0.90
N ILE A 89 9.21 13.51 0.82
CA ILE A 89 10.20 12.44 0.61
C ILE A 89 10.36 12.26 -0.90
N GLN A 90 11.56 11.86 -1.35
CA GLN A 90 11.77 11.50 -2.76
C GLN A 90 10.76 10.40 -3.14
N LYS A 91 9.64 10.83 -3.71
CA LYS A 91 8.46 10.00 -4.01
C LYS A 91 8.84 8.75 -4.82
N ILE A 92 9.78 8.91 -5.75
CA ILE A 92 10.28 7.84 -6.62
C ILE A 92 10.95 6.74 -5.78
N ASP A 93 11.86 7.09 -4.85
CA ASP A 93 12.56 6.09 -4.03
C ASP A 93 11.61 5.30 -3.14
N LEU A 94 10.59 5.95 -2.60
CA LEU A 94 9.59 5.30 -1.76
C LEU A 94 8.69 4.36 -2.58
N ILE A 95 8.34 4.75 -3.81
CA ILE A 95 7.59 3.90 -4.74
C ILE A 95 8.42 2.67 -5.12
N VAL A 96 9.70 2.83 -5.44
CA VAL A 96 10.60 1.71 -5.76
C VAL A 96 10.70 0.72 -4.59
N GLN A 97 10.92 1.21 -3.37
CA GLN A 97 10.95 0.37 -2.16
C GLN A 97 9.62 -0.37 -1.92
N PHE A 98 8.50 0.30 -2.17
CA PHE A 98 7.18 -0.33 -2.09
C PHE A 98 7.02 -1.44 -3.14
N LEU A 99 7.45 -1.20 -4.38
CA LEU A 99 7.39 -2.19 -5.47
C LEU A 99 8.27 -3.40 -5.19
N ASP A 100 9.43 -3.25 -4.51
CA ASP A 100 10.26 -4.36 -4.06
C ASP A 100 9.50 -5.31 -3.14
N VAL A 101 8.84 -4.75 -2.13
CA VAL A 101 8.05 -5.55 -1.18
C VAL A 101 6.82 -6.15 -1.86
N PHE A 102 6.12 -5.36 -2.67
CA PHE A 102 4.95 -5.82 -3.44
C PHE A 102 5.32 -6.98 -4.36
N GLY A 103 6.39 -6.86 -5.14
CA GLY A 103 6.88 -7.91 -6.03
C GLY A 103 7.20 -9.20 -5.28
N GLY A 104 7.89 -9.11 -4.14
CA GLY A 104 8.19 -10.28 -3.30
C GLY A 104 6.94 -10.99 -2.77
N VAL A 105 5.96 -10.22 -2.28
CA VAL A 105 4.69 -10.76 -1.78
C VAL A 105 3.84 -11.34 -2.92
N LEU A 106 3.80 -10.67 -4.07
CA LEU A 106 3.10 -11.15 -5.27
C LEU A 106 3.69 -12.46 -5.78
N ALA A 107 5.02 -12.54 -5.89
CA ALA A 107 5.74 -13.73 -6.34
C ALA A 107 5.50 -14.93 -5.40
N MET A 108 5.58 -14.72 -4.08
CA MET A 108 5.31 -15.77 -3.11
C MET A 108 3.83 -16.20 -3.14
N SER A 109 2.91 -15.25 -3.21
CA SER A 109 1.46 -15.54 -3.24
C SER A 109 1.07 -16.31 -4.50
N SER A 110 1.60 -15.91 -5.66
CA SER A 110 1.31 -16.59 -6.93
C SER A 110 1.84 -18.01 -6.96
N ARG A 111 3.07 -18.25 -6.47
CA ARG A 111 3.63 -19.59 -6.35
C ARG A 111 2.74 -20.50 -5.50
N LEU A 112 2.41 -20.08 -4.28
CA LEU A 112 1.58 -20.87 -3.36
C LEU A 112 0.15 -21.06 -3.88
N ALA A 113 -0.38 -20.08 -4.59
CA ALA A 113 -1.70 -20.19 -5.20
C ALA A 113 -1.69 -21.23 -6.34
N VAL A 114 -0.70 -21.20 -7.26
CA VAL A 114 -0.59 -22.17 -8.36
C VAL A 114 -0.40 -23.60 -7.83
N GLU A 115 0.38 -23.79 -6.76
CA GLU A 115 0.57 -25.09 -6.10
C GLU A 115 -0.74 -25.68 -5.54
N SER A 116 -1.65 -24.83 -5.03
CA SER A 116 -2.87 -25.23 -4.32
C SER A 116 -4.16 -25.09 -5.13
N ALA A 117 -4.17 -24.33 -6.22
CA ALA A 117 -5.36 -24.00 -6.99
C ALA A 117 -5.98 -25.19 -7.69
N SER A 118 -7.29 -25.20 -7.78
CA SER A 118 -8.06 -26.04 -8.69
C SER A 118 -7.92 -25.55 -10.14
N GLU A 119 -8.26 -26.40 -11.10
CA GLU A 119 -8.28 -26.04 -12.54
C GLU A 119 -9.18 -24.83 -12.83
N ARG A 120 -10.29 -24.70 -12.10
CA ARG A 120 -11.20 -23.56 -12.23
C ARG A 120 -10.55 -22.27 -11.76
N GLU A 121 -9.86 -22.31 -10.62
CA GLU A 121 -9.17 -21.14 -10.06
C GLU A 121 -8.00 -20.72 -10.94
N LEU A 122 -7.24 -21.66 -11.51
CA LEU A 122 -6.18 -21.33 -12.46
C LEU A 122 -6.72 -20.64 -13.72
N LYS A 123 -7.83 -21.10 -14.27
CA LYS A 123 -8.50 -20.45 -15.41
C LYS A 123 -9.00 -19.05 -15.06
N ASP A 124 -9.55 -18.87 -13.87
CA ASP A 124 -10.01 -17.57 -13.39
C ASP A 124 -8.84 -16.59 -13.23
N LEU A 125 -7.74 -17.02 -12.62
CA LEU A 125 -6.51 -16.21 -12.49
C LEU A 125 -5.93 -15.85 -13.85
N ALA A 126 -5.89 -16.80 -14.80
CA ALA A 126 -5.40 -16.54 -16.16
C ALA A 126 -6.23 -15.47 -16.88
N SER A 127 -7.57 -15.55 -16.78
CA SER A 127 -8.47 -14.53 -17.34
C SER A 127 -8.21 -13.14 -16.75
N LYS A 128 -7.90 -13.07 -15.44
CA LYS A 128 -7.57 -11.80 -14.78
C LYS A 128 -6.20 -11.25 -15.18
N LEU A 129 -5.21 -12.11 -15.44
CA LEU A 129 -3.93 -11.68 -16.02
C LEU A 129 -4.13 -11.10 -17.42
N GLU A 130 -4.98 -11.70 -18.25
CA GLU A 130 -5.31 -11.14 -19.57
C GLU A 130 -5.98 -9.76 -19.45
N ALA A 131 -6.83 -9.55 -18.43
CA ALA A 131 -7.41 -8.24 -18.16
C ALA A 131 -6.35 -7.21 -17.75
N ILE A 132 -5.32 -7.59 -16.98
CA ILE A 132 -4.18 -6.72 -16.67
C ILE A 132 -3.41 -6.35 -17.94
N ILE A 133 -3.14 -7.34 -18.82
CA ILE A 133 -2.45 -7.09 -20.09
C ILE A 133 -3.23 -6.10 -20.95
N GLY A 134 -4.55 -6.27 -21.04
CA GLY A 134 -5.42 -5.41 -21.83
C GLY A 134 -5.61 -4.00 -21.31
N SER A 135 -5.31 -3.77 -20.04
CA SER A 135 -5.48 -2.47 -19.39
C SER A 135 -4.19 -1.64 -19.27
N ILE A 136 -3.06 -2.15 -19.77
CA ILE A 136 -1.79 -1.41 -19.77
C ILE A 136 -1.97 -0.12 -20.60
N GLY A 137 -1.63 1.02 -20.02
CA GLY A 137 -1.85 2.35 -20.61
C GLY A 137 -3.08 3.08 -20.07
N GLU A 138 -4.03 2.37 -19.46
CA GLU A 138 -5.24 2.93 -18.86
C GLU A 138 -5.17 2.82 -17.33
N LEU A 139 -4.63 3.85 -16.66
CA LEU A 139 -4.22 3.81 -15.25
C LEU A 139 -5.29 3.24 -14.31
N GLU A 140 -6.53 3.75 -14.37
CA GLU A 140 -7.62 3.31 -13.49
C GLU A 140 -8.06 1.87 -13.79
N GLU A 141 -8.14 1.50 -15.07
CA GLU A 141 -8.50 0.14 -15.48
C GLU A 141 -7.41 -0.85 -15.07
N HIS A 142 -6.14 -0.47 -15.25
CA HIS A 142 -4.99 -1.30 -14.88
C HIS A 142 -4.93 -1.53 -13.37
N ARG A 143 -5.14 -0.49 -12.56
CA ARG A 143 -5.22 -0.57 -11.10
C ARG A 143 -6.36 -1.50 -10.66
N ASN A 144 -7.54 -1.36 -11.25
CA ASN A 144 -8.70 -2.20 -10.97
C ASN A 144 -8.47 -3.66 -11.38
N ALA A 145 -7.79 -3.91 -12.50
CA ALA A 145 -7.42 -5.24 -12.95
C ALA A 145 -6.46 -5.91 -11.96
N TRP A 146 -5.42 -5.20 -11.50
CA TRP A 146 -4.50 -5.70 -10.46
C TRP A 146 -5.21 -5.99 -9.14
N LYS A 147 -6.11 -5.11 -8.71
CA LYS A 147 -6.94 -5.36 -7.53
C LYS A 147 -7.74 -6.64 -7.68
N THR A 148 -8.44 -6.81 -8.80
CA THR A 148 -9.28 -7.97 -9.07
C THR A 148 -8.47 -9.27 -9.10
N PHE A 149 -7.26 -9.24 -9.67
CA PHE A 149 -6.33 -10.36 -9.69
C PHE A 149 -5.87 -10.72 -8.27
N THR A 150 -5.39 -9.76 -7.49
CA THR A 150 -4.90 -10.00 -6.14
C THR A 150 -6.01 -10.43 -5.18
N ASP A 151 -7.22 -9.88 -5.33
CA ASP A 151 -8.40 -10.31 -4.57
C ASP A 151 -8.76 -11.78 -4.81
N SER A 152 -8.48 -12.30 -6.00
CA SER A 152 -8.70 -13.71 -6.34
C SER A 152 -7.51 -14.60 -5.97
N LEU A 153 -6.29 -14.08 -6.05
CA LEU A 153 -5.06 -14.80 -5.77
C LEU A 153 -4.89 -15.13 -4.28
N LEU A 154 -5.08 -14.13 -3.42
CA LEU A 154 -4.81 -14.23 -1.98
C LEU A 154 -5.67 -15.28 -1.24
N PRO A 155 -6.95 -15.54 -1.57
CA PRO A 155 -7.74 -16.57 -0.90
C PRO A 155 -7.35 -18.01 -1.22
N ILE A 156 -6.68 -18.26 -2.37
CA ILE A 156 -6.38 -19.63 -2.87
C ILE A 156 -5.38 -20.33 -1.94
N HIS A 157 -4.31 -19.65 -1.58
CA HIS A 157 -3.34 -20.22 -0.63
C HIS A 157 -3.82 -20.10 0.82
N LYS A 158 -3.54 -21.14 1.63
CA LYS A 158 -3.98 -21.20 3.04
C LYS A 158 -3.05 -20.47 4.02
N ASN A 159 -2.08 -19.70 3.55
CA ASN A 159 -1.15 -18.96 4.39
C ASN A 159 -1.78 -17.68 4.93
N LEU A 160 -2.28 -17.74 6.17
CA LEU A 160 -2.94 -16.60 6.81
C LEU A 160 -2.00 -15.39 6.96
N VAL A 161 -0.74 -15.61 7.34
CA VAL A 161 0.23 -14.52 7.54
C VAL A 161 0.47 -13.77 6.24
N LEU A 162 0.71 -14.49 5.15
CA LEU A 162 0.90 -13.89 3.83
C LEU A 162 -0.35 -13.13 3.36
N ARG A 163 -1.56 -13.64 3.66
CA ARG A 163 -2.82 -12.93 3.37
C ARG A 163 -2.93 -11.61 4.14
N LEU A 164 -2.56 -11.60 5.42
CA LEU A 164 -2.60 -10.38 6.23
C LEU A 164 -1.62 -9.33 5.70
N VAL A 165 -0.39 -9.73 5.36
CA VAL A 165 0.60 -8.86 4.72
C VAL A 165 0.09 -8.36 3.37
N GLY A 166 -0.40 -9.25 2.51
CA GLY A 166 -0.98 -8.89 1.21
C GLY A 166 -2.17 -7.93 1.31
N ASN A 167 -3.03 -8.08 2.31
CA ASN A 167 -4.13 -7.14 2.56
C ASN A 167 -3.62 -5.73 2.92
N GLY A 168 -2.58 -5.62 3.75
CA GLY A 168 -1.95 -4.34 4.09
C GLY A 168 -1.34 -3.65 2.87
N ILE A 169 -0.60 -4.39 2.05
CA ILE A 169 0.01 -3.88 0.81
C ILE A 169 -1.06 -3.46 -0.20
N ARG A 170 -2.10 -4.27 -0.37
CA ARG A 170 -3.20 -4.00 -1.31
C ARG A 170 -3.89 -2.66 -1.04
N THR A 171 -4.08 -2.27 0.21
CA THR A 171 -4.68 -0.99 0.55
C THR A 171 -3.83 0.19 0.06
N GLN A 172 -2.51 0.03 -0.05
CA GLN A 172 -1.61 1.06 -0.55
C GLN A 172 -1.62 1.16 -2.08
N ILE A 173 -1.76 0.04 -2.81
CA ILE A 173 -1.87 0.04 -4.29
C ILE A 173 -3.04 0.89 -4.79
N MET A 174 -4.10 0.98 -3.99
CA MET A 174 -5.30 1.77 -4.30
C MET A 174 -5.15 3.26 -3.97
N SER A 175 -4.02 3.68 -3.39
CA SER A 175 -3.73 5.09 -3.14
C SER A 175 -3.42 5.82 -4.45
N ASP A 176 -4.02 6.99 -4.67
CA ASP A 176 -3.74 7.86 -5.83
C ASP A 176 -2.28 8.34 -5.86
N ALA A 177 -1.62 8.25 -4.71
CA ALA A 177 -0.22 8.64 -4.55
C ALA A 177 0.78 7.74 -5.31
N LEU A 178 0.43 6.48 -5.61
CA LEU A 178 1.23 5.56 -6.42
C LEU A 178 1.06 5.79 -7.93
N GLN A 179 0.76 7.01 -8.36
CA GLN A 179 0.77 7.35 -9.77
C GLN A 179 2.22 7.35 -10.27
N LEU A 180 2.55 6.36 -11.07
CA LEU A 180 3.80 6.31 -11.82
C LEU A 180 3.81 7.47 -12.82
N ASP A 181 4.94 8.14 -12.92
CA ASP A 181 5.12 9.34 -13.74
C ASP A 181 4.75 9.04 -15.21
N GLN A 182 3.87 9.86 -15.77
CA GLN A 182 3.34 9.66 -17.13
C GLN A 182 4.33 10.06 -18.24
N ASP A 183 5.51 10.56 -17.89
CA ASP A 183 6.51 11.09 -18.83
C ASP A 183 7.57 10.05 -19.28
N ARG A 184 7.41 8.76 -18.98
CA ARG A 184 8.27 7.70 -19.53
C ARG A 184 7.91 7.39 -20.98
N ASP A 185 8.91 6.97 -21.74
CA ASP A 185 8.76 6.50 -23.13
C ASP A 185 7.94 5.19 -23.16
N MET A 186 6.61 5.34 -23.11
CA MET A 186 5.64 4.32 -22.77
C MET A 186 5.57 3.15 -23.79
N GLU A 187 5.96 3.35 -25.06
CA GLU A 187 5.72 2.31 -26.08
C GLU A 187 6.64 1.08 -25.92
N GLN A 188 7.94 1.30 -25.62
CA GLN A 188 8.86 0.17 -25.39
C GLN A 188 8.59 -0.55 -24.07
N ASP A 189 8.25 0.22 -23.04
CA ASP A 189 7.93 -0.32 -21.73
C ASP A 189 6.64 -1.17 -21.78
N ILE A 190 5.62 -0.75 -22.53
CA ILE A 190 4.36 -1.50 -22.70
C ILE A 190 4.60 -2.89 -23.29
N GLU A 191 5.40 -3.01 -24.35
CA GLU A 191 5.67 -4.31 -24.99
C GLU A 191 6.40 -5.26 -24.02
N MET A 192 7.36 -4.73 -23.27
CA MET A 192 8.10 -5.49 -22.27
C MET A 192 7.20 -5.95 -21.11
N LEU A 193 6.37 -5.06 -20.58
CA LEU A 193 5.39 -5.38 -19.53
C LEU A 193 4.40 -6.46 -20.00
N GLN A 194 3.85 -6.32 -21.21
CA GLN A 194 2.97 -7.34 -21.80
C GLN A 194 3.68 -8.69 -21.96
N THR A 195 4.96 -8.68 -22.34
CA THR A 195 5.74 -9.91 -22.52
C THR A 195 5.87 -10.69 -21.22
N HIS A 196 6.21 -10.03 -20.09
CA HIS A 196 6.31 -10.67 -18.79
C HIS A 196 4.96 -11.19 -18.29
N LEU A 197 3.88 -10.42 -18.44
CA LEU A 197 2.55 -10.87 -18.09
C LEU A 197 2.06 -12.04 -18.92
N ARG A 198 2.33 -12.07 -20.25
CA ARG A 198 2.03 -13.21 -21.10
C ARG A 198 2.86 -14.46 -20.72
N LYS A 199 4.12 -14.26 -20.27
CA LYS A 199 4.96 -15.33 -19.72
C LYS A 199 4.33 -15.90 -18.44
N ALA A 200 3.87 -15.03 -17.54
CA ALA A 200 3.16 -15.43 -16.33
C ALA A 200 1.86 -16.20 -16.64
N ALA A 201 1.06 -15.72 -17.58
CA ALA A 201 -0.18 -16.38 -17.99
C ALA A 201 0.08 -17.78 -18.57
N ARG A 202 1.10 -17.94 -19.41
CA ARG A 202 1.51 -19.25 -19.96
C ARG A 202 1.97 -20.21 -18.86
N ALA A 203 2.82 -19.75 -17.94
CA ALA A 203 3.29 -20.54 -16.80
C ALA A 203 2.11 -20.98 -15.89
N LEU A 204 1.16 -20.08 -15.66
CA LEU A 204 -0.04 -20.34 -14.87
C LEU A 204 -0.93 -21.42 -15.54
N HIS A 205 -1.15 -21.36 -16.86
CA HIS A 205 -1.84 -22.39 -17.63
C HIS A 205 -1.13 -23.75 -17.55
N GLY A 206 0.21 -23.73 -17.60
CA GLY A 206 1.05 -24.94 -17.46
C GLY A 206 1.19 -25.44 -16.03
N ARG A 207 0.54 -24.80 -15.04
CA ARG A 207 0.71 -25.08 -13.62
C ARG A 207 2.17 -25.01 -13.14
N ASP A 208 2.96 -24.15 -13.79
CA ASP A 208 4.33 -23.88 -13.41
C ASP A 208 4.36 -22.76 -12.36
N ALA A 209 4.39 -23.16 -11.10
CA ALA A 209 4.36 -22.25 -9.95
C ALA A 209 5.58 -21.32 -9.89
N LEU A 210 6.78 -21.85 -10.19
CA LEU A 210 8.01 -21.06 -10.21
C LEU A 210 8.08 -20.14 -11.42
N GLY A 211 7.70 -20.62 -12.60
CA GLY A 211 7.63 -19.79 -13.81
C GLY A 211 6.65 -18.64 -13.67
N THR A 212 5.47 -18.88 -13.05
CA THR A 212 4.49 -17.83 -12.77
C THR A 212 5.06 -16.78 -11.81
N SER A 213 5.64 -17.23 -10.70
CA SER A 213 6.26 -16.37 -9.68
C SER A 213 7.37 -15.48 -10.28
N ASN A 214 8.30 -16.09 -11.02
CA ASN A 214 9.43 -15.37 -11.62
C ASN A 214 8.96 -14.35 -12.69
N ALA A 215 8.01 -14.71 -13.53
CA ALA A 215 7.51 -13.80 -14.56
C ALA A 215 6.77 -12.58 -13.96
N LEU A 216 6.04 -12.76 -12.86
CA LEU A 216 5.41 -11.64 -12.14
C LEU A 216 6.43 -10.77 -11.41
N LEU A 217 7.50 -11.35 -10.89
CA LEU A 217 8.60 -10.56 -10.30
C LEU A 217 9.33 -9.77 -11.39
N GLU A 218 9.67 -10.38 -12.53
CA GLU A 218 10.27 -9.70 -13.68
C GLU A 218 9.40 -8.54 -14.17
N TYR A 219 8.06 -8.71 -14.19
CA TYR A 219 7.14 -7.60 -14.50
C TYR A 219 7.31 -6.42 -13.53
N VAL A 220 7.36 -6.69 -12.22
CA VAL A 220 7.52 -5.62 -11.21
C VAL A 220 8.87 -4.92 -11.36
N GLU A 221 9.95 -5.65 -11.72
CA GLU A 221 11.26 -5.05 -11.97
C GLU A 221 11.25 -4.08 -13.17
N VAL A 222 10.44 -4.34 -14.20
CA VAL A 222 10.27 -3.41 -15.33
C VAL A 222 9.47 -2.17 -14.96
N VAL A 223 8.51 -2.30 -14.02
CA VAL A 223 7.68 -1.17 -13.54
C VAL A 223 8.50 -0.18 -12.68
N LYS A 224 9.57 -0.62 -12.02
CA LYS A 224 10.47 0.25 -11.22
C LYS A 224 11.22 1.26 -12.09
#